data_eb929c50585cacb23fe69a1744e0fe0a
#
_entry.id   eb929c50585cacb23fe69a1744e0fe0a
#
_cell.length_a   1.000
_cell.length_b   1.000
_cell.length_c   1.000
_cell.angle_alpha   90.00
_cell.angle_beta   90.00
_cell.angle_gamma   90.00
#
_symmetry.space_group_name_H-M   'P 1'
#
loop_
_entity.id
_entity.type
_entity.pdbx_description
1 polymer ?
#
loop_
_entity_poly.entity_id
_entity_poly.type
_entity_poly.pdbx_seq_one_letter_code
_entity_poly.pdbx_strand_id
1 'polypeptide(L)'
;MLQICPTVHTQTVGTHMKKELLIILFLTINLCFAQTSTEQIELSDSALELTKQDVIYDPSYFSIDYPNGDVPSGKGVCTDVVIRAYRKIGIDLQKEVHIDMKSDFSSYPKIWGLKTTDKNIDHRRVPNLMTFFKRKGAEKNISQSGEDYLPGDIVCWNLGGAITHIGIVVDKKSKDGKRNLIVHNIGGGQVLEDCLFDYRIIGHYRYGI
;
A
#
# COMPACT_ATOMS: atom_id res chain seq x y z
N MET A 1 -82.14 1.04 -1.92
CA MET A 1 -81.10 0.02 -2.14
C MET A 1 -79.78 0.78 -2.32
N LEU A 2 -79.05 1.00 -1.22
CA LEU A 2 -77.75 1.71 -1.24
C LEU A 2 -76.63 0.69 -1.35
N GLN A 3 -75.78 0.81 -2.40
CA GLN A 3 -74.56 0.09 -2.54
C GLN A 3 -73.42 0.86 -1.88
N ILE A 4 -72.78 0.23 -0.90
CA ILE A 4 -71.59 0.76 -0.24
C ILE A 4 -70.35 0.21 -1.01
N CYS A 5 -69.54 1.11 -1.51
CA CYS A 5 -68.27 0.81 -2.15
C CYS A 5 -67.16 0.66 -1.07
N PRO A 6 -66.33 -0.37 -1.08
CA PRO A 6 -65.22 -0.47 -0.14
C PRO A 6 -63.99 0.33 -0.59
N THR A 7 -63.54 1.26 0.22
CA THR A 7 -62.31 1.99 0.08
C THR A 7 -61.10 1.07 0.32
N VAL A 8 -60.29 0.87 -0.68
CA VAL A 8 -59.05 0.12 -0.57
C VAL A 8 -57.98 1.03 0.01
N HIS A 9 -57.49 0.72 1.21
CA HIS A 9 -56.33 1.31 1.84
C HIS A 9 -55.08 0.57 1.38
N THR A 10 -54.42 1.05 0.33
CA THR A 10 -53.11 0.56 -0.10
C THR A 10 -52.17 1.73 -0.34
N GLN A 11 -51.56 2.31 0.70
CA GLN A 11 -50.42 3.18 0.53
C GLN A 11 -49.71 3.50 1.87
N THR A 12 -48.95 2.57 2.45
CA THR A 12 -47.95 2.98 3.46
C THR A 12 -46.76 1.99 3.61
N VAL A 13 -46.82 0.78 3.04
CA VAL A 13 -45.72 -0.18 3.21
C VAL A 13 -44.51 0.09 2.33
N GLY A 14 -44.70 0.66 1.13
CA GLY A 14 -43.60 0.84 0.15
C GLY A 14 -42.62 1.96 0.47
N THR A 15 -43.03 2.98 1.24
CA THR A 15 -42.17 4.13 1.57
C THR A 15 -41.26 3.86 2.78
N HIS A 16 -41.69 3.06 3.74
CA HIS A 16 -40.87 2.66 4.88
C HIS A 16 -39.73 1.73 4.44
N MET A 17 -40.02 0.70 3.65
CA MET A 17 -39.01 -0.24 3.12
C MET A 17 -37.93 0.44 2.30
N LYS A 18 -38.28 1.46 1.51
CA LYS A 18 -37.28 2.23 0.72
C LYS A 18 -36.36 3.07 1.61
N LYS A 19 -36.85 3.64 2.70
CA LYS A 19 -36.04 4.40 3.65
C LYS A 19 -35.08 3.49 4.45
N GLU A 20 -35.54 2.36 4.92
CA GLU A 20 -34.71 1.38 5.63
C GLU A 20 -33.61 0.82 4.72
N LEU A 21 -33.92 0.51 3.45
CA LEU A 21 -32.93 0.02 2.49
C LEU A 21 -31.87 1.10 2.16
N LEU A 22 -32.27 2.37 2.08
CA LEU A 22 -31.33 3.48 1.85
C LEU A 22 -30.40 3.71 3.05
N ILE A 23 -30.90 3.59 4.27
CA ILE A 23 -30.12 3.73 5.51
C ILE A 23 -29.12 2.58 5.63
N ILE A 24 -29.51 1.34 5.35
CA ILE A 24 -28.61 0.18 5.37
C ILE A 24 -27.51 0.33 4.30
N LEU A 25 -27.85 0.77 3.10
CA LEU A 25 -26.88 1.00 2.03
C LEU A 25 -25.87 2.11 2.40
N PHE A 26 -26.34 3.18 3.04
CA PHE A 26 -25.48 4.29 3.49
C PHE A 26 -24.54 3.86 4.63
N LEU A 27 -25.01 3.03 5.56
CA LEU A 27 -24.22 2.46 6.66
C LEU A 27 -23.16 1.49 6.14
N THR A 28 -23.48 0.64 5.17
CA THR A 28 -22.50 -0.30 4.59
C THR A 28 -21.38 0.41 3.81
N ILE A 29 -21.71 1.48 3.09
CA ILE A 29 -20.71 2.29 2.37
C ILE A 29 -19.76 2.97 3.36
N ASN A 30 -20.27 3.54 4.46
CA ASN A 30 -19.41 4.19 5.46
C ASN A 30 -18.50 3.19 6.20
N LEU A 31 -18.97 1.98 6.49
CA LEU A 31 -18.15 0.93 7.09
C LEU A 31 -17.00 0.51 6.15
N CYS A 32 -17.25 0.40 4.85
CA CYS A 32 -16.22 0.07 3.87
C CYS A 32 -15.11 1.14 3.81
N PHE A 33 -15.46 2.43 3.80
CA PHE A 33 -14.47 3.52 3.84
C PHE A 33 -13.71 3.58 5.16
N ALA A 34 -14.36 3.32 6.30
CA ALA A 34 -13.71 3.31 7.61
C ALA A 34 -12.68 2.17 7.71
N GLN A 35 -12.98 0.99 7.21
CA GLN A 35 -12.05 -0.14 7.22
C GLN A 35 -10.80 0.15 6.38
N THR A 36 -10.95 0.66 5.17
CA THR A 36 -9.82 1.05 4.31
C THR A 36 -8.90 2.04 5.03
N SER A 37 -9.45 3.06 5.71
CA SER A 37 -8.64 4.02 6.44
C SER A 37 -7.92 3.40 7.66
N THR A 38 -8.51 2.44 8.34
CA THR A 38 -7.91 1.74 9.48
C THR A 38 -6.68 0.94 9.04
N GLU A 39 -6.78 0.16 7.98
CA GLU A 39 -5.68 -0.65 7.47
C GLU A 39 -4.51 0.21 6.96
N GLN A 40 -4.79 1.39 6.37
CA GLN A 40 -3.73 2.35 6.01
C GLN A 40 -2.98 2.87 7.23
N ILE A 41 -3.68 3.18 8.32
CA ILE A 41 -3.05 3.60 9.58
C ILE A 41 -2.23 2.45 10.17
N GLU A 42 -2.75 1.21 10.16
CA GLU A 42 -2.00 0.03 10.63
C GLU A 42 -0.70 -0.19 9.83
N LEU A 43 -0.69 0.04 8.51
CA LEU A 43 0.52 -0.02 7.71
C LEU A 43 1.53 1.07 8.10
N SER A 44 1.04 2.30 8.31
CA SER A 44 1.85 3.42 8.80
C SER A 44 2.49 3.09 10.17
N ASP A 45 1.70 2.60 11.11
CA ASP A 45 2.17 2.24 12.45
C ASP A 45 3.16 1.07 12.39
N SER A 46 2.89 0.09 11.53
CA SER A 46 3.80 -1.02 11.27
C SER A 46 5.16 -0.56 10.74
N ALA A 47 5.18 0.45 9.86
CA ALA A 47 6.41 1.05 9.37
C ALA A 47 7.16 1.82 10.48
N LEU A 48 6.45 2.60 11.31
CA LEU A 48 7.04 3.29 12.46
C LEU A 48 7.69 2.33 13.46
N GLU A 49 7.09 1.17 13.71
CA GLU A 49 7.68 0.15 14.58
C GLU A 49 9.03 -0.39 14.06
N LEU A 50 9.23 -0.41 12.73
CA LEU A 50 10.49 -0.85 12.15
C LEU A 50 11.64 0.10 12.45
N THR A 51 11.39 1.39 12.70
CA THR A 51 12.44 2.36 13.04
C THR A 51 13.07 2.13 14.40
N LYS A 52 12.47 1.27 15.24
CA LYS A 52 13.02 0.87 16.55
C LYS A 52 14.05 -0.27 16.45
N GLN A 53 14.31 -0.78 15.25
CA GLN A 53 15.19 -1.91 15.00
C GLN A 53 16.47 -1.42 14.30
N ASP A 54 17.61 -1.84 14.81
CA ASP A 54 18.90 -1.60 14.15
C ASP A 54 19.03 -2.50 12.93
N VAL A 55 19.12 -1.91 11.74
CA VAL A 55 19.26 -2.61 10.47
C VAL A 55 20.40 -2.02 9.66
N ILE A 56 21.36 -2.86 9.29
CA ILE A 56 22.45 -2.51 8.38
C ILE A 56 21.95 -2.63 6.94
N TYR A 57 22.24 -1.63 6.11
CA TYR A 57 21.92 -1.66 4.67
C TYR A 57 22.74 -2.74 3.98
N ASP A 58 22.09 -3.78 3.48
CA ASP A 58 22.76 -4.91 2.81
C ASP A 58 21.99 -5.32 1.55
N PRO A 59 22.48 -4.94 0.34
CA PRO A 59 21.85 -5.27 -0.93
C PRO A 59 22.19 -6.68 -1.44
N SER A 60 22.89 -7.48 -0.66
CA SER A 60 23.31 -8.83 -1.06
C SER A 60 22.11 -9.71 -1.42
N TYR A 61 22.36 -10.67 -2.30
CA TYR A 61 21.41 -11.72 -2.60
C TYR A 61 21.38 -12.75 -1.44
N PHE A 62 20.20 -13.06 -0.96
CA PHE A 62 19.97 -14.08 0.06
C PHE A 62 19.02 -15.16 -0.48
N SER A 63 19.33 -16.43 -0.22
CA SER A 63 18.34 -17.49 -0.34
C SER A 63 17.46 -17.47 0.90
N ILE A 64 16.19 -17.26 0.73
CA ILE A 64 15.22 -17.08 1.81
C ILE A 64 14.05 -18.06 1.66
N ASP A 65 13.33 -18.29 2.73
CA ASP A 65 12.13 -19.12 2.70
C ASP A 65 11.05 -18.55 1.76
N TYR A 66 10.07 -19.36 1.45
CA TYR A 66 8.92 -18.97 0.65
C TYR A 66 7.70 -19.82 1.04
N PRO A 67 6.53 -19.23 1.30
CA PRO A 67 6.27 -17.79 1.43
C PRO A 67 6.82 -17.20 2.75
N ASN A 68 6.65 -15.88 2.93
CA ASN A 68 7.03 -15.14 4.14
C ASN A 68 8.53 -15.14 4.48
N GLY A 69 9.41 -15.40 3.50
CA GLY A 69 10.84 -15.34 3.71
C GLY A 69 11.33 -13.91 3.94
N ASP A 70 12.35 -13.77 4.82
CA ASP A 70 13.01 -12.51 5.09
C ASP A 70 14.53 -12.67 5.00
N VAL A 71 15.21 -11.57 4.74
CA VAL A 71 16.68 -11.53 4.81
C VAL A 71 17.15 -11.69 6.26
N PRO A 72 18.43 -12.04 6.52
CA PRO A 72 18.93 -12.23 7.88
C PRO A 72 18.59 -11.05 8.81
N SER A 73 18.27 -11.35 10.06
CA SER A 73 17.94 -10.36 11.07
C SER A 73 19.02 -9.27 11.15
N GLY A 74 18.60 -8.02 11.30
CA GLY A 74 19.49 -6.87 11.34
C GLY A 74 20.04 -6.43 9.96
N LYS A 75 19.56 -7.02 8.85
CA LYS A 75 19.90 -6.63 7.49
C LYS A 75 18.67 -6.21 6.69
N GLY A 76 18.87 -5.38 5.65
CA GLY A 76 17.78 -5.00 4.75
C GLY A 76 18.12 -3.81 3.89
N VAL A 77 17.26 -3.55 2.89
CA VAL A 77 17.29 -2.39 2.01
C VAL A 77 15.94 -1.67 2.03
N CYS A 78 15.75 -0.66 1.20
CA CYS A 78 14.50 0.12 1.16
C CYS A 78 13.23 -0.73 0.93
N THR A 79 13.30 -1.73 0.08
CA THR A 79 12.18 -2.64 -0.19
C THR A 79 11.85 -3.53 1.01
N ASP A 80 12.84 -3.92 1.82
CA ASP A 80 12.61 -4.75 3.00
C ASP A 80 11.80 -4.00 4.08
N VAL A 81 11.91 -2.66 4.15
CA VAL A 81 11.03 -1.82 4.99
C VAL A 81 9.56 -2.00 4.58
N VAL A 82 9.28 -1.87 3.29
CA VAL A 82 7.92 -2.03 2.74
C VAL A 82 7.40 -3.44 2.95
N ILE A 83 8.21 -4.45 2.61
CA ILE A 83 7.86 -5.87 2.75
C ILE A 83 7.53 -6.22 4.20
N ARG A 84 8.35 -5.78 5.14
CA ARG A 84 8.17 -6.06 6.57
C ARG A 84 6.96 -5.34 7.16
N ALA A 85 6.70 -4.09 6.75
CA ALA A 85 5.51 -3.35 7.19
C ALA A 85 4.23 -4.05 6.70
N TYR A 86 4.15 -4.43 5.43
CA TYR A 86 3.01 -5.19 4.88
C TYR A 86 2.82 -6.54 5.57
N ARG A 87 3.91 -7.25 5.89
CA ARG A 87 3.83 -8.53 6.58
C ARG A 87 3.20 -8.40 7.96
N LYS A 88 3.45 -7.30 8.69
CA LYS A 88 2.84 -7.05 10.00
C LYS A 88 1.32 -6.90 9.93
N ILE A 89 0.79 -6.47 8.80
CA ILE A 89 -0.66 -6.38 8.54
C ILE A 89 -1.21 -7.60 7.76
N GLY A 90 -0.43 -8.70 7.68
CA GLY A 90 -0.88 -9.97 7.10
C GLY A 90 -0.71 -10.09 5.58
N ILE A 91 -0.07 -9.14 4.90
CA ILE A 91 0.15 -9.16 3.45
C ILE A 91 1.59 -9.59 3.14
N ASP A 92 1.75 -10.74 2.46
CA ASP A 92 3.05 -11.25 2.02
C ASP A 92 3.38 -10.79 0.60
N LEU A 93 4.07 -9.65 0.48
CA LEU A 93 4.50 -9.12 -0.82
C LEU A 93 5.46 -10.05 -1.57
N GLN A 94 6.25 -10.90 -0.89
CA GLN A 94 7.07 -11.90 -1.56
C GLN A 94 6.21 -12.87 -2.37
N LYS A 95 5.17 -13.41 -1.72
CA LYS A 95 4.23 -14.35 -2.33
C LYS A 95 3.44 -13.68 -3.46
N GLU A 96 2.88 -12.52 -3.20
CA GLU A 96 1.98 -11.85 -4.14
C GLU A 96 2.70 -11.38 -5.40
N VAL A 97 3.89 -10.76 -5.27
CA VAL A 97 4.72 -10.37 -6.40
C VAL A 97 5.16 -11.60 -7.20
N HIS A 98 5.60 -12.68 -6.53
CA HIS A 98 6.02 -13.89 -7.21
C HIS A 98 4.90 -14.53 -8.02
N ILE A 99 3.69 -14.61 -7.47
CA ILE A 99 2.50 -15.17 -8.18
C ILE A 99 2.14 -14.29 -9.38
N ASP A 100 2.09 -12.97 -9.21
CA ASP A 100 1.74 -12.05 -10.30
C ASP A 100 2.80 -12.08 -11.42
N MET A 101 4.10 -12.03 -11.07
CA MET A 101 5.18 -12.15 -12.02
C MET A 101 5.16 -13.50 -12.77
N LYS A 102 4.84 -14.59 -12.07
CA LYS A 102 4.75 -15.92 -12.68
C LYS A 102 3.60 -16.01 -13.69
N SER A 103 2.49 -15.29 -13.43
CA SER A 103 1.34 -15.26 -14.35
C SER A 103 1.59 -14.44 -15.61
N ASP A 104 2.41 -13.38 -15.51
CA ASP A 104 2.76 -12.51 -16.64
C ASP A 104 4.15 -11.91 -16.47
N PHE A 105 5.17 -12.74 -16.60
CA PHE A 105 6.57 -12.31 -16.49
C PHE A 105 6.95 -11.26 -17.53
N SER A 106 6.26 -11.24 -18.69
CA SER A 106 6.56 -10.32 -19.80
C SER A 106 6.32 -8.85 -19.43
N SER A 107 5.35 -8.58 -18.57
CA SER A 107 4.99 -7.23 -18.11
C SER A 107 5.99 -6.62 -17.14
N TYR A 108 6.90 -7.41 -16.57
CA TYR A 108 7.89 -6.94 -15.60
C TYR A 108 9.21 -6.50 -16.24
N PRO A 109 9.96 -5.58 -15.61
CA PRO A 109 11.23 -5.08 -16.13
C PRO A 109 12.26 -6.19 -16.39
N LYS A 110 12.96 -6.12 -17.53
CA LYS A 110 13.98 -7.10 -17.95
C LYS A 110 15.42 -6.64 -17.68
N ILE A 111 15.60 -5.59 -16.87
CA ILE A 111 16.89 -4.94 -16.65
C ILE A 111 17.95 -5.81 -15.95
N TRP A 112 17.55 -6.92 -15.34
CA TRP A 112 18.46 -7.87 -14.69
C TRP A 112 18.76 -9.13 -15.54
N GLY A 113 18.25 -9.19 -16.76
CA GLY A 113 18.51 -10.30 -17.68
C GLY A 113 17.89 -11.64 -17.27
N LEU A 114 17.01 -11.69 -16.28
CA LEU A 114 16.33 -12.91 -15.86
C LEU A 114 15.35 -13.39 -16.94
N LYS A 115 15.27 -14.71 -17.10
CA LYS A 115 14.32 -15.36 -18.01
C LYS A 115 13.10 -15.94 -17.30
N THR A 116 13.13 -16.00 -15.99
CA THR A 116 12.08 -16.51 -15.12
C THR A 116 12.06 -15.76 -13.79
N THR A 117 11.01 -15.96 -13.02
CA THR A 117 10.88 -15.38 -11.67
C THR A 117 11.89 -15.97 -10.70
N ASP A 118 12.31 -15.13 -9.74
CA ASP A 118 13.16 -15.52 -8.61
C ASP A 118 12.52 -15.09 -7.30
N LYS A 119 11.96 -16.05 -6.55
CA LYS A 119 11.26 -15.82 -5.27
C LYS A 119 12.10 -15.15 -4.20
N ASN A 120 13.44 -15.19 -4.32
CA ASN A 120 14.35 -14.63 -3.32
C ASN A 120 14.57 -13.12 -3.49
N ILE A 121 14.41 -12.58 -4.73
CA ILE A 121 14.84 -11.22 -5.02
C ILE A 121 13.77 -10.37 -5.74
N ASP A 122 12.79 -10.97 -6.41
CA ASP A 122 11.85 -10.22 -7.27
C ASP A 122 11.08 -9.14 -6.49
N HIS A 123 10.59 -9.45 -5.30
CA HIS A 123 9.89 -8.51 -4.40
C HIS A 123 10.82 -7.48 -3.76
N ARG A 124 12.16 -7.71 -3.79
CA ARG A 124 13.17 -6.80 -3.26
C ARG A 124 13.71 -5.80 -4.31
N ARG A 125 13.00 -5.65 -5.43
CA ARG A 125 13.35 -4.76 -6.54
C ARG A 125 12.29 -3.69 -6.72
N VAL A 126 12.63 -2.41 -6.49
CA VAL A 126 11.69 -1.29 -6.59
C VAL A 126 10.92 -1.28 -7.92
N PRO A 127 11.55 -1.44 -9.11
CA PRO A 127 10.82 -1.47 -10.37
C PRO A 127 9.81 -2.62 -10.49
N ASN A 128 10.05 -3.76 -9.83
CA ASN A 128 9.09 -4.86 -9.80
C ASN A 128 7.90 -4.53 -8.89
N LEU A 129 8.14 -3.95 -7.70
CA LEU A 129 7.07 -3.49 -6.82
C LEU A 129 6.21 -2.42 -7.49
N MET A 130 6.82 -1.45 -8.18
CA MET A 130 6.10 -0.44 -8.96
C MET A 130 5.19 -1.08 -10.00
N THR A 131 5.71 -2.05 -10.76
CA THR A 131 4.93 -2.79 -11.75
C THR A 131 3.78 -3.56 -11.10
N PHE A 132 4.06 -4.26 -10.01
CA PHE A 132 3.06 -5.00 -9.24
C PHE A 132 1.93 -4.09 -8.77
N PHE A 133 2.23 -3.01 -8.05
CA PHE A 133 1.23 -2.08 -7.54
C PHE A 133 0.39 -1.45 -8.65
N LYS A 134 1.01 -1.09 -9.77
CA LYS A 134 0.28 -0.59 -10.95
C LYS A 134 -0.66 -1.62 -11.51
N ARG A 135 -0.23 -2.86 -11.69
CA ARG A 135 -1.06 -3.98 -12.19
C ARG A 135 -2.23 -4.31 -11.27
N LYS A 136 -2.08 -4.06 -9.97
CA LYS A 136 -3.16 -4.19 -8.97
C LYS A 136 -4.09 -2.98 -8.90
N GLY A 137 -3.92 -1.98 -9.76
CA GLY A 137 -4.76 -0.78 -9.78
C GLY A 137 -4.54 0.16 -8.58
N ALA A 138 -3.41 0.03 -7.90
CA ALA A 138 -3.08 0.79 -6.70
C ALA A 138 -2.45 2.17 -6.99
N GLU A 139 -2.20 2.51 -8.26
CA GLU A 139 -1.53 3.75 -8.68
C GLU A 139 -2.35 4.98 -8.29
N LYS A 140 -1.66 5.99 -7.78
CA LYS A 140 -2.19 7.31 -7.44
C LYS A 140 -1.48 8.39 -8.26
N ASN A 141 -2.10 9.54 -8.39
CA ASN A 141 -1.48 10.67 -9.08
C ASN A 141 -0.25 11.15 -8.31
N ILE A 142 0.84 11.44 -9.03
CA ILE A 142 1.99 12.13 -8.48
C ILE A 142 1.65 13.62 -8.41
N SER A 143 1.79 14.21 -7.25
CA SER A 143 1.47 15.60 -6.95
C SER A 143 2.65 16.32 -6.32
N GLN A 144 2.62 17.64 -6.30
CA GLN A 144 3.55 18.50 -5.54
C GLN A 144 2.93 18.97 -4.22
N SER A 145 1.70 18.54 -3.89
CA SER A 145 1.07 18.82 -2.60
C SER A 145 1.32 17.65 -1.63
N GLY A 146 1.88 17.95 -0.45
CA GLY A 146 2.11 16.93 0.58
C GLY A 146 0.82 16.35 1.16
N GLU A 147 -0.30 17.04 1.00
CA GLU A 147 -1.62 16.59 1.47
C GLU A 147 -2.18 15.41 0.67
N ASP A 148 -1.70 15.21 -0.56
CA ASP A 148 -2.14 14.10 -1.43
C ASP A 148 -1.49 12.76 -1.04
N TYR A 149 -0.45 12.79 -0.18
CA TYR A 149 0.26 11.62 0.30
C TYR A 149 -0.19 11.28 1.72
N LEU A 150 -1.08 10.30 1.81
CA LEU A 150 -1.71 9.91 3.08
C LEU A 150 -0.89 8.84 3.80
N PRO A 151 -1.02 8.71 5.14
CA PRO A 151 -0.42 7.61 5.88
C PRO A 151 -0.73 6.26 5.24
N GLY A 152 0.27 5.37 5.15
CA GLY A 152 0.18 4.07 4.49
C GLY A 152 0.41 4.10 2.97
N ASP A 153 0.53 5.27 2.33
CA ASP A 153 0.91 5.34 0.92
C ASP A 153 2.36 4.91 0.71
N ILE A 154 2.60 4.28 -0.43
CA ILE A 154 3.93 3.89 -0.89
C ILE A 154 4.41 4.91 -1.91
N VAL A 155 5.60 5.46 -1.70
CA VAL A 155 6.22 6.39 -2.63
C VAL A 155 7.52 5.81 -3.17
N CYS A 156 7.74 6.00 -4.47
CA CYS A 156 8.97 5.60 -5.15
C CYS A 156 9.66 6.81 -5.77
N TRP A 157 10.97 6.87 -5.64
CA TRP A 157 11.81 7.96 -6.16
C TRP A 157 12.88 7.46 -7.12
N ASN A 158 13.35 8.38 -7.97
CA ASN A 158 14.61 8.25 -8.67
C ASN A 158 15.64 9.14 -7.95
N LEU A 159 16.69 8.51 -7.40
CA LEU A 159 17.77 9.20 -6.69
C LEU A 159 18.86 9.74 -7.63
N GLY A 160 18.69 9.53 -8.93
CA GLY A 160 19.65 9.88 -9.99
C GLY A 160 20.05 8.66 -10.82
N GLY A 161 20.22 8.87 -12.13
CA GLY A 161 20.51 7.77 -13.05
C GLY A 161 19.46 6.66 -13.01
N ALA A 162 19.91 5.43 -12.80
CA ALA A 162 19.05 4.25 -12.70
C ALA A 162 18.72 3.83 -11.25
N ILE A 163 19.09 4.61 -10.26
CA ILE A 163 18.91 4.27 -8.84
C ILE A 163 17.49 4.62 -8.42
N THR A 164 16.71 3.59 -8.09
CA THR A 164 15.34 3.72 -7.58
C THR A 164 15.29 3.49 -6.08
N HIS A 165 14.37 4.16 -5.40
CA HIS A 165 14.15 4.08 -3.97
C HIS A 165 12.66 3.97 -3.65
N ILE A 166 12.32 3.47 -2.46
CA ILE A 166 10.93 3.28 -2.01
C ILE A 166 10.84 3.52 -0.50
N GLY A 167 9.70 4.04 -0.06
CA GLY A 167 9.37 4.23 1.36
C GLY A 167 7.87 4.28 1.60
N ILE A 168 7.49 4.37 2.86
CA ILE A 168 6.11 4.41 3.34
C ILE A 168 5.85 5.76 3.97
N VAL A 169 4.78 6.43 3.54
CA VAL A 169 4.25 7.63 4.19
C VAL A 169 3.63 7.23 5.53
N VAL A 170 3.97 7.94 6.61
CA VAL A 170 3.49 7.59 7.95
C VAL A 170 2.74 8.75 8.62
N ASP A 171 1.89 8.45 9.59
CA ASP A 171 1.11 9.45 10.34
C ASP A 171 1.99 10.23 11.34
N LYS A 172 3.00 10.89 10.82
CA LYS A 172 3.85 11.86 11.50
C LYS A 172 4.07 13.05 10.59
N LYS A 173 3.80 14.25 11.10
CA LYS A 173 3.94 15.49 10.33
C LYS A 173 5.37 16.01 10.32
N SER A 174 5.75 16.61 9.20
CA SER A 174 6.93 17.48 9.08
C SER A 174 6.85 18.64 10.08
N LYS A 175 7.99 19.26 10.38
CA LYS A 175 8.07 20.36 11.34
C LYS A 175 7.16 21.56 10.99
N ASP A 176 6.92 21.79 9.70
CA ASP A 176 6.03 22.83 9.19
C ASP A 176 4.56 22.41 9.06
N GLY A 177 4.24 21.14 9.39
CA GLY A 177 2.90 20.56 9.33
C GLY A 177 2.34 20.28 7.94
N LYS A 178 3.10 20.55 6.87
CA LYS A 178 2.57 20.56 5.48
C LYS A 178 2.57 19.20 4.79
N ARG A 179 3.30 18.21 5.32
CA ARG A 179 3.39 16.87 4.74
C ARG A 179 3.60 15.82 5.81
N ASN A 180 3.37 14.59 5.44
CA ASN A 180 3.69 13.44 6.26
C ASN A 180 5.16 13.04 6.08
N LEU A 181 5.77 12.47 7.11
CA LEU A 181 7.12 11.92 7.08
C LEU A 181 7.14 10.55 6.39
N ILE A 182 8.35 10.10 6.07
CA ILE A 182 8.59 8.83 5.37
C ILE A 182 9.41 7.90 6.26
N VAL A 183 9.02 6.63 6.31
CA VAL A 183 9.88 5.55 6.81
C VAL A 183 10.50 4.82 5.62
N HIS A 184 11.83 4.77 5.60
CA HIS A 184 12.60 4.14 4.52
C HIS A 184 13.98 3.68 5.03
N ASN A 185 14.80 3.10 4.14
CA ASN A 185 16.21 2.79 4.39
C ASN A 185 17.04 3.14 3.14
N ILE A 186 17.79 4.23 3.19
CA ILE A 186 18.68 4.70 2.11
C ILE A 186 20.17 4.45 2.41
N GLY A 187 20.47 3.71 3.48
CA GLY A 187 21.83 3.41 3.93
C GLY A 187 22.08 3.66 5.42
N GLY A 188 21.27 4.52 6.04
CA GLY A 188 21.36 4.86 7.46
C GLY A 188 20.54 3.95 8.40
N GLY A 189 20.02 2.83 7.90
CA GLY A 189 19.08 1.98 8.63
C GLY A 189 17.62 2.31 8.30
N GLN A 190 16.70 1.72 9.06
CA GLN A 190 15.26 1.98 8.95
C GLN A 190 14.92 3.28 9.70
N VAL A 191 14.83 4.39 8.99
CA VAL A 191 14.72 5.73 9.58
C VAL A 191 13.42 6.44 9.21
N LEU A 192 13.03 7.38 10.07
CA LEU A 192 11.93 8.30 9.85
C LEU A 192 12.51 9.65 9.41
N GLU A 193 12.18 10.09 8.19
CA GLU A 193 12.74 11.32 7.61
C GLU A 193 11.69 12.18 6.90
N ASP A 194 11.97 13.48 6.80
CA ASP A 194 11.21 14.45 6.05
C ASP A 194 11.76 14.61 4.63
N CYS A 195 11.64 13.56 3.82
CA CYS A 195 12.29 13.46 2.51
C CYS A 195 11.31 13.30 1.32
N LEU A 196 10.00 13.52 1.54
CA LEU A 196 8.98 13.27 0.50
C LEU A 196 9.32 13.91 -0.86
N PHE A 197 9.83 15.13 -0.85
CA PHE A 197 10.14 15.92 -2.07
C PHE A 197 11.63 16.14 -2.30
N ASP A 198 12.52 15.44 -1.59
CA ASP A 198 13.98 15.61 -1.76
C ASP A 198 14.47 15.02 -3.07
N TYR A 199 13.73 14.06 -3.64
CA TYR A 199 14.05 13.41 -4.90
C TYR A 199 12.85 13.40 -5.84
N ARG A 200 13.09 13.13 -7.12
CA ARG A 200 12.04 13.03 -8.12
C ARG A 200 11.15 11.83 -7.85
N ILE A 201 9.90 12.06 -7.46
CA ILE A 201 8.89 10.99 -7.31
C ILE A 201 8.60 10.40 -8.70
N ILE A 202 8.63 9.07 -8.79
CA ILE A 202 8.35 8.27 -9.99
C ILE A 202 7.22 7.27 -9.80
N GLY A 203 6.66 7.17 -8.61
CA GLY A 203 5.51 6.32 -8.31
C GLY A 203 4.86 6.72 -6.98
N HIS A 204 3.53 6.62 -6.93
CA HIS A 204 2.70 6.83 -5.77
C HIS A 204 1.60 5.77 -5.78
N TYR A 205 1.48 5.00 -4.70
CA TYR A 205 0.59 3.84 -4.65
C TYR A 205 -0.12 3.74 -3.31
N ARG A 206 -1.36 3.20 -3.35
CA ARG A 206 -2.12 2.78 -2.17
C ARG A 206 -2.64 1.38 -2.42
N TYR A 207 -2.05 0.37 -1.77
CA TYR A 207 -2.25 -1.03 -2.08
C TYR A 207 -2.73 -1.83 -0.86
N GLY A 208 -3.56 -2.81 -1.17
CA GLY A 208 -3.88 -3.92 -0.26
C GLY A 208 -5.01 -3.63 0.71
N ILE A 209 -5.82 -2.58 0.40
CA ILE A 209 -6.63 -2.06 1.47
C ILE A 209 -7.81 -1.33 0.91
#